data_784bd24b276658b8b41c5cf08d893d0e
#
_entry.id   784bd24b276658b8b41c5cf08d893d0e
#
_cell.length_a   1.000
_cell.length_b   1.000
_cell.length_c   1.000
_cell.angle_alpha   90.00
_cell.angle_beta   90.00
_cell.angle_gamma   90.00
#
_symmetry.space_group_name_H-M   'P 1'
#
loop_
_entity.id
_entity.type
_entity.pdbx_description
1 polymer ?
#
loop_
_entity_poly.entity_id
_entity_poly.type
_entity_poly.pdbx_seq_one_letter_code
_entity_poly.pdbx_strand_id
1 'polypeptide(L)'
;MAIKKYKPITNGRRNMTSLDFAEITKITPEKSLLKPLPKKAGRNNQGKLTVRHHGGGHKRQYRVIDFKRNKDGINAKVDSIQYDPNRSANIALVVYADGEKRYIIAPKGLEVGQIVESGAEADIKVGNALPLQNIPVGTVVHNIELKPGKGGQIARSAGASAQVLGKEGKYVLIRLRSGEVRMILSTCRATIGQVGNLQHELVNVGKAGRSRWKGIRPTVRGSVMNPNDHPHGGGEGRAPIGRPSPMSPWGKPTLGKKTRRGKKSSDKLIVRGRKKK
;
A
#
# COMPACT_ATOMS: atom_id res chain seq x y z
N MET A 1 -15.16 10.81 -1.27
CA MET A 1 -14.72 10.87 -2.70
C MET A 1 -15.74 10.15 -3.55
N ALA A 2 -16.11 10.72 -4.71
CA ALA A 2 -16.96 10.05 -5.68
C ALA A 2 -16.11 9.39 -6.79
N ILE A 3 -16.64 8.34 -7.40
CA ILE A 3 -16.04 7.73 -8.58
C ILE A 3 -16.64 8.40 -9.81
N LYS A 4 -15.79 9.03 -10.61
CA LYS A 4 -16.16 9.61 -11.89
C LYS A 4 -16.29 8.50 -12.93
N LYS A 5 -17.47 8.32 -13.50
CA LYS A 5 -17.75 7.47 -14.66
C LYS A 5 -17.61 8.29 -15.93
N TYR A 6 -17.16 7.66 -17.00
CA TYR A 6 -17.03 8.30 -18.31
C TYR A 6 -18.16 7.87 -19.25
N LYS A 7 -18.58 8.76 -20.15
CA LYS A 7 -19.54 8.41 -21.21
C LYS A 7 -18.94 7.32 -22.12
N PRO A 8 -19.72 6.31 -22.53
CA PRO A 8 -19.24 5.15 -23.31
C PRO A 8 -19.07 5.48 -24.81
N ILE A 9 -18.36 6.56 -25.14
CA ILE A 9 -18.16 7.04 -26.50
C ILE A 9 -17.19 6.13 -27.28
N THR A 10 -16.23 5.49 -26.59
CA THR A 10 -15.25 4.60 -27.20
C THR A 10 -15.12 3.33 -26.37
N ASN A 11 -14.61 2.24 -26.98
CA ASN A 11 -14.38 0.97 -26.26
C ASN A 11 -13.53 1.14 -24.99
N GLY A 12 -12.49 1.97 -25.04
CA GLY A 12 -11.64 2.25 -23.89
C GLY A 12 -12.32 3.05 -22.78
N ARG A 13 -13.35 3.86 -23.10
CA ARG A 13 -14.10 4.66 -22.14
C ARG A 13 -15.31 3.94 -21.55
N ARG A 14 -15.84 2.92 -22.20
CA ARG A 14 -17.05 2.20 -21.79
C ARG A 14 -17.05 1.79 -20.30
N ASN A 15 -15.97 1.19 -19.85
CA ASN A 15 -15.84 0.69 -18.47
C ASN A 15 -14.84 1.49 -17.64
N MET A 16 -14.35 2.63 -18.17
CA MET A 16 -13.33 3.42 -17.48
C MET A 16 -13.94 4.24 -16.36
N THR A 17 -13.25 4.22 -15.20
CA THR A 17 -13.58 5.10 -14.10
C THR A 17 -12.31 5.79 -13.57
N SER A 18 -12.47 6.85 -12.82
CA SER A 18 -11.39 7.52 -12.10
C SER A 18 -11.90 8.07 -10.77
N LEU A 19 -11.00 8.42 -9.89
CA LEU A 19 -11.32 9.22 -8.71
C LEU A 19 -11.62 10.66 -9.14
N ASP A 20 -12.45 11.35 -8.38
CA ASP A 20 -12.78 12.78 -8.58
C ASP A 20 -11.72 13.73 -8.02
N PHE A 21 -10.81 13.22 -7.17
CA PHE A 21 -9.75 13.96 -6.50
C PHE A 21 -10.26 15.13 -5.61
N ALA A 22 -11.51 15.12 -5.18
CA ALA A 22 -12.10 16.20 -4.37
C ALA A 22 -11.37 16.45 -3.03
N GLU A 23 -10.71 15.41 -2.46
CA GLU A 23 -9.91 15.57 -1.23
C GLU A 23 -8.56 16.27 -1.46
N ILE A 24 -8.12 16.42 -2.71
CA ILE A 24 -6.81 16.99 -3.01
C ILE A 24 -6.92 18.51 -3.03
N THR A 25 -6.20 19.18 -2.14
CA THR A 25 -6.21 20.63 -1.99
C THR A 25 -5.06 21.31 -2.73
N LYS A 26 -3.95 20.60 -3.00
CA LYS A 26 -2.78 21.14 -3.69
C LYS A 26 -2.19 20.11 -4.66
N ILE A 27 -1.97 20.53 -5.89
CA ILE A 27 -1.44 19.67 -6.97
C ILE A 27 0.09 19.64 -6.96
N THR A 28 0.72 20.79 -6.68
CA THR A 28 2.19 20.92 -6.71
C THR A 28 2.81 20.34 -5.45
N PRO A 29 3.78 19.40 -5.57
CA PRO A 29 4.47 18.87 -4.42
C PRO A 29 5.51 19.85 -3.85
N GLU A 30 5.85 19.69 -2.57
CA GLU A 30 6.94 20.42 -1.92
C GLU A 30 8.29 19.96 -2.49
N LYS A 31 9.06 20.88 -3.09
CA LYS A 31 10.29 20.56 -3.82
C LYS A 31 11.38 19.97 -2.92
N SER A 32 11.53 20.47 -1.69
CA SER A 32 12.51 19.99 -0.71
C SER A 32 12.34 18.52 -0.32
N LEU A 33 11.11 17.99 -0.45
CA LEU A 33 10.77 16.62 -0.10
C LEU A 33 10.71 15.67 -1.31
N LEU A 34 11.21 16.09 -2.47
CA LEU A 34 11.28 15.27 -3.68
C LEU A 34 12.67 14.65 -3.84
N LYS A 35 12.68 13.37 -4.23
CA LYS A 35 13.90 12.66 -4.63
C LYS A 35 13.73 12.01 -6.01
N PRO A 36 14.81 11.85 -6.79
CA PRO A 36 14.78 11.10 -8.04
C PRO A 36 14.31 9.66 -7.79
N LEU A 37 13.51 9.12 -8.71
CA LEU A 37 13.06 7.73 -8.69
C LEU A 37 13.48 7.04 -9.99
N PRO A 38 14.68 6.42 -10.04
CA PRO A 38 15.14 5.70 -11.22
C PRO A 38 14.28 4.45 -11.48
N LYS A 39 13.97 4.21 -12.76
CA LYS A 39 13.16 3.06 -13.18
C LYS A 39 14.05 1.82 -13.28
N LYS A 40 13.78 0.82 -12.45
CA LYS A 40 14.52 -0.47 -12.46
C LYS A 40 13.91 -1.51 -13.41
N ALA A 41 12.68 -1.29 -13.92
CA ALA A 41 11.99 -2.16 -14.87
C ALA A 41 12.01 -3.67 -14.48
N GLY A 42 11.85 -3.98 -13.21
CA GLY A 42 11.83 -5.35 -12.68
C GLY A 42 13.20 -6.01 -12.57
N ARG A 43 14.31 -5.27 -12.73
CA ARG A 43 15.69 -5.77 -12.57
C ARG A 43 16.15 -5.65 -11.12
N ASN A 44 16.96 -6.62 -10.69
CA ASN A 44 17.65 -6.58 -9.40
C ASN A 44 18.93 -5.72 -9.46
N ASN A 45 19.74 -5.73 -8.39
CA ASN A 45 21.03 -5.03 -8.32
C ASN A 45 22.08 -5.56 -9.30
N GLN A 46 21.95 -6.82 -9.76
CA GLN A 46 22.81 -7.44 -10.77
C GLN A 46 22.31 -7.22 -12.21
N GLY A 47 21.25 -6.44 -12.43
CA GLY A 47 20.65 -6.21 -13.75
C GLY A 47 19.77 -7.36 -14.27
N LYS A 48 19.63 -8.48 -13.53
CA LYS A 48 18.81 -9.62 -13.93
C LYS A 48 17.34 -9.34 -13.71
N LEU A 49 16.49 -9.77 -14.66
CA LEU A 49 15.05 -9.62 -14.58
C LEU A 49 14.47 -10.60 -13.54
N THR A 50 14.05 -10.10 -12.39
CA THR A 50 13.46 -10.89 -11.29
C THR A 50 11.95 -10.75 -11.22
N VAL A 51 11.38 -9.62 -11.67
CA VAL A 51 9.94 -9.37 -11.74
C VAL A 51 9.58 -9.00 -13.16
N ARG A 52 8.86 -9.90 -13.86
CA ARG A 52 8.44 -9.70 -15.25
C ARG A 52 7.33 -8.67 -15.36
N HIS A 53 7.09 -8.18 -16.56
CA HIS A 53 5.98 -7.30 -16.95
C HIS A 53 6.00 -5.93 -16.24
N HIS A 54 7.17 -5.44 -15.86
CA HIS A 54 7.38 -4.08 -15.36
C HIS A 54 8.26 -3.28 -16.31
N GLY A 55 8.01 -1.98 -16.41
CA GLY A 55 8.82 -1.05 -17.18
C GLY A 55 8.01 -0.01 -17.95
N GLY A 56 8.68 1.00 -18.45
CA GLY A 56 8.03 2.17 -19.07
C GLY A 56 7.26 3.00 -18.02
N GLY A 57 6.08 3.45 -18.40
CA GLY A 57 5.24 4.27 -17.55
C GLY A 57 5.66 5.74 -17.47
N HIS A 58 4.82 6.57 -16.87
CA HIS A 58 5.08 8.00 -16.70
C HIS A 58 6.31 8.25 -15.81
N LYS A 59 7.07 9.31 -16.08
CA LYS A 59 8.17 9.77 -15.22
C LYS A 59 7.60 10.19 -13.86
N ARG A 60 8.24 9.73 -12.76
CA ARG A 60 7.81 10.01 -11.39
C ARG A 60 8.97 10.49 -10.55
N GLN A 61 8.66 11.29 -9.53
CA GLN A 61 9.56 11.63 -8.44
C GLN A 61 9.06 10.97 -7.16
N TYR A 62 9.97 10.55 -6.30
CA TYR A 62 9.62 10.00 -5.00
C TYR A 62 9.37 11.14 -4.01
N ARG A 63 8.27 11.06 -3.26
CA ARG A 63 7.99 11.94 -2.12
C ARG A 63 8.53 11.27 -0.87
N VAL A 64 9.36 11.99 -0.13
CA VAL A 64 9.88 11.50 1.16
C VAL A 64 8.76 11.55 2.19
N ILE A 65 8.30 10.38 2.63
CA ILE A 65 7.23 10.26 3.61
C ILE A 65 7.84 9.94 4.96
N ASP A 66 7.37 10.63 5.99
CA ASP A 66 7.72 10.33 7.37
C ASP A 66 6.90 9.13 7.88
N PHE A 67 7.48 7.94 7.75
CA PHE A 67 6.89 6.72 8.31
C PHE A 67 7.26 6.51 9.77
N LYS A 68 8.25 7.25 10.29
CA LYS A 68 8.74 7.09 11.67
C LYS A 68 7.92 7.88 12.67
N ARG A 69 7.47 9.08 12.27
CA ARG A 69 6.72 10.00 13.14
C ARG A 69 7.45 10.24 14.47
N ASN A 70 8.77 10.46 14.37
CA ASN A 70 9.68 10.53 15.51
C ASN A 70 9.89 11.94 16.08
N LYS A 71 9.06 12.90 15.71
CA LYS A 71 9.11 14.28 16.22
C LYS A 71 8.05 14.44 17.29
N ASP A 72 8.43 14.08 18.53
CA ASP A 72 7.52 13.99 19.66
C ASP A 72 7.30 15.35 20.32
N GLY A 73 6.08 15.59 20.85
CA GLY A 73 5.73 16.78 21.61
C GLY A 73 5.67 18.08 20.82
N ILE A 74 5.83 18.02 19.48
CA ILE A 74 5.76 19.21 18.63
C ILE A 74 4.56 19.10 17.71
N ASN A 75 3.67 20.08 17.84
CA ASN A 75 2.48 20.18 17.02
C ASN A 75 2.81 20.44 15.54
N ALA A 76 2.12 19.77 14.65
CA ALA A 76 2.22 19.99 13.22
C ALA A 76 0.83 20.32 12.65
N LYS A 77 0.72 21.39 11.88
CA LYS A 77 -0.51 21.80 11.18
C LYS A 77 -0.55 21.17 9.80
N VAL A 78 -1.66 20.61 9.41
CA VAL A 78 -1.91 20.11 8.06
C VAL A 78 -2.04 21.30 7.10
N ASP A 79 -1.07 21.46 6.19
CA ASP A 79 -1.07 22.50 5.16
C ASP A 79 -1.93 22.11 3.96
N SER A 80 -1.74 20.90 3.46
CA SER A 80 -2.43 20.45 2.25
C SER A 80 -2.51 18.94 2.15
N ILE A 81 -3.53 18.44 1.44
CA ILE A 81 -3.66 17.03 1.03
C ILE A 81 -3.28 16.93 -0.45
N GLN A 82 -2.39 16.00 -0.79
CA GLN A 82 -1.79 15.90 -2.11
C GLN A 82 -1.84 14.48 -2.67
N TYR A 83 -1.84 14.39 -4.01
CA TYR A 83 -1.73 13.14 -4.74
C TYR A 83 -0.27 12.65 -4.79
N ASP A 84 -0.04 11.38 -4.51
CA ASP A 84 1.26 10.72 -4.74
C ASP A 84 1.14 9.63 -5.81
N PRO A 85 1.82 9.74 -6.96
CA PRO A 85 1.78 8.72 -8.02
C PRO A 85 2.47 7.40 -7.63
N ASN A 86 3.19 7.35 -6.52
CA ASN A 86 3.97 6.19 -6.10
C ASN A 86 3.22 5.27 -5.13
N ARG A 87 2.04 5.70 -4.66
CA ARG A 87 1.20 4.94 -3.74
C ARG A 87 -0.28 5.11 -4.05
N SER A 88 -1.09 4.23 -3.51
CA SER A 88 -2.55 4.31 -3.65
C SER A 88 -3.20 5.32 -2.70
N ALA A 89 -2.57 5.59 -1.55
CA ALA A 89 -3.04 6.56 -0.56
C ALA A 89 -2.67 7.98 -0.94
N ASN A 90 -3.51 8.96 -0.60
CA ASN A 90 -3.14 10.37 -0.59
C ASN A 90 -2.15 10.65 0.54
N ILE A 91 -1.40 11.73 0.41
CA ILE A 91 -0.43 12.20 1.42
C ILE A 91 -0.84 13.59 1.91
N ALA A 92 -0.51 13.90 3.15
CA ALA A 92 -0.70 15.23 3.71
C ALA A 92 0.66 15.88 3.97
N LEU A 93 0.80 17.12 3.55
CA LEU A 93 1.92 17.96 3.93
C LEU A 93 1.60 18.56 5.30
N VAL A 94 2.46 18.33 6.26
CA VAL A 94 2.37 18.91 7.60
C VAL A 94 3.54 19.85 7.84
N VAL A 95 3.26 20.96 8.50
CA VAL A 95 4.24 21.99 8.90
C VAL A 95 4.28 22.01 10.42
N TYR A 96 5.43 21.69 10.98
CA TYR A 96 5.68 21.73 12.41
C TYR A 96 5.85 23.17 12.92
N ALA A 97 5.66 23.37 14.23
CA ALA A 97 5.80 24.67 14.87
C ALA A 97 7.19 25.32 14.66
N ASP A 98 8.23 24.50 14.46
CA ASP A 98 9.61 24.93 14.15
C ASP A 98 9.87 25.18 12.65
N GLY A 99 8.82 25.14 11.80
CA GLY A 99 8.93 25.35 10.35
C GLY A 99 9.33 24.14 9.53
N GLU A 100 9.71 23.00 10.12
CA GLU A 100 10.01 21.76 9.38
C GLU A 100 8.76 21.23 8.68
N LYS A 101 8.92 20.87 7.41
CA LYS A 101 7.86 20.27 6.60
C LYS A 101 8.09 18.78 6.45
N ARG A 102 7.04 17.98 6.61
CA ARG A 102 7.08 16.53 6.34
C ARG A 102 5.82 16.09 5.62
N TYR A 103 5.94 15.02 4.81
CA TYR A 103 4.77 14.30 4.31
C TYR A 103 4.42 13.15 5.25
N ILE A 104 3.13 12.99 5.50
CA ILE A 104 2.55 11.84 6.19
C ILE A 104 1.52 11.15 5.30
N ILE A 105 1.14 9.91 5.60
CA ILE A 105 -0.01 9.27 4.96
C ILE A 105 -1.27 9.98 5.43
N ALA A 106 -2.13 10.41 4.50
CA ALA A 106 -3.39 11.05 4.86
C ALA A 106 -4.40 10.00 5.35
N PRO A 107 -4.82 10.02 6.63
CA PRO A 107 -5.92 9.21 7.10
C PRO A 107 -7.27 9.73 6.59
N LYS A 108 -8.29 8.88 6.64
CA LYS A 108 -9.67 9.25 6.34
C LYS A 108 -10.15 10.31 7.33
N GLY A 109 -10.75 11.38 6.83
CA GLY A 109 -11.30 12.46 7.65
C GLY A 109 -10.27 13.48 8.16
N LEU A 110 -9.03 13.43 7.67
CA LEU A 110 -8.06 14.48 7.94
C LEU A 110 -8.39 15.71 7.09
N GLU A 111 -8.41 16.87 7.71
CA GLU A 111 -8.73 18.14 7.06
C GLU A 111 -7.55 19.12 7.10
N VAL A 112 -7.51 20.05 6.15
CA VAL A 112 -6.52 21.14 6.14
C VAL A 112 -6.75 22.04 7.34
N GLY A 113 -5.68 22.45 7.99
CA GLY A 113 -5.72 23.25 9.22
C GLY A 113 -5.74 22.43 10.50
N GLN A 114 -6.07 21.14 10.46
CA GLN A 114 -6.05 20.26 11.62
C GLN A 114 -4.63 20.12 12.18
N ILE A 115 -4.52 20.06 13.50
CA ILE A 115 -3.26 19.83 14.20
C ILE A 115 -3.09 18.32 14.39
N VAL A 116 -1.90 17.81 14.09
CA VAL A 116 -1.48 16.43 14.34
C VAL A 116 -0.21 16.41 15.17
N GLU A 117 -0.12 15.44 16.05
CA GLU A 117 0.96 15.30 17.02
C GLU A 117 1.52 13.89 17.02
N SER A 118 2.74 13.74 17.50
CA SER A 118 3.39 12.44 17.74
C SER A 118 3.97 12.43 19.15
N GLY A 119 3.87 11.31 19.83
CA GLY A 119 4.43 11.16 21.17
C GLY A 119 3.61 10.23 22.05
N ALA A 120 4.10 9.98 23.26
CA ALA A 120 3.44 9.11 24.23
C ALA A 120 2.18 9.77 24.83
N GLU A 121 2.18 11.09 24.93
CA GLU A 121 1.13 11.90 25.57
C GLU A 121 0.14 12.48 24.53
N ALA A 122 0.35 12.21 23.24
CA ALA A 122 -0.53 12.71 22.19
C ALA A 122 -1.96 12.19 22.35
N ASP A 123 -2.95 13.04 22.11
CA ASP A 123 -4.37 12.68 22.13
C ASP A 123 -4.71 11.58 21.13
N ILE A 124 -5.76 10.80 21.44
CA ILE A 124 -6.29 9.76 20.54
C ILE A 124 -7.17 10.36 19.44
N LYS A 125 -6.56 11.20 18.62
CA LYS A 125 -7.19 11.86 17.46
C LYS A 125 -6.67 11.30 16.16
N VAL A 126 -7.50 11.33 15.11
CA VAL A 126 -7.12 10.86 13.77
C VAL A 126 -5.90 11.63 13.27
N GLY A 127 -4.86 10.89 12.86
CA GLY A 127 -3.60 11.45 12.37
C GLY A 127 -2.48 11.51 13.42
N ASN A 128 -2.79 11.41 14.69
CA ASN A 128 -1.79 11.36 15.76
C ASN A 128 -1.07 10.00 15.80
N ALA A 129 0.21 10.03 16.15
CA ALA A 129 1.05 8.83 16.20
C ALA A 129 1.55 8.58 17.64
N LEU A 130 1.23 7.40 18.16
CA LEU A 130 1.53 7.00 19.53
C LEU A 130 2.24 5.63 19.58
N PRO A 131 2.98 5.34 20.64
CA PRO A 131 3.36 3.97 21.00
C PRO A 131 2.10 3.11 21.22
N LEU A 132 2.13 1.86 20.77
CA LEU A 132 0.98 0.95 20.87
C LEU A 132 0.47 0.73 22.29
N GLN A 133 1.37 0.80 23.29
CA GLN A 133 0.98 0.70 24.71
C GLN A 133 0.02 1.80 25.15
N ASN A 134 0.08 2.98 24.55
CA ASN A 134 -0.76 4.13 24.91
C ASN A 134 -2.07 4.19 24.12
N ILE A 135 -2.24 3.31 23.13
CA ILE A 135 -3.45 3.26 22.30
C ILE A 135 -4.48 2.33 22.97
N PRO A 136 -5.75 2.77 23.18
CA PRO A 136 -6.81 1.93 23.74
C PRO A 136 -7.13 0.72 22.86
N VAL A 137 -7.59 -0.34 23.50
CA VAL A 137 -8.14 -1.53 22.83
C VAL A 137 -9.39 -1.14 22.04
N GLY A 138 -9.56 -1.76 20.87
CA GLY A 138 -10.66 -1.44 19.95
C GLY A 138 -10.31 -0.35 18.92
N THR A 139 -9.29 0.48 19.18
CA THR A 139 -8.93 1.58 18.30
C THR A 139 -8.44 1.09 16.94
N VAL A 140 -8.88 1.80 15.89
CA VAL A 140 -8.43 1.57 14.52
C VAL A 140 -7.16 2.36 14.26
N VAL A 141 -6.14 1.70 13.72
CA VAL A 141 -4.80 2.27 13.49
C VAL A 141 -4.27 1.92 12.10
N HIS A 142 -3.32 2.71 11.63
CA HIS A 142 -2.57 2.49 10.39
C HIS A 142 -1.09 2.85 10.57
N ASN A 143 -0.28 2.70 9.53
CA ASN A 143 1.16 3.01 9.53
C ASN A 143 1.89 2.39 10.74
N ILE A 144 1.69 1.09 10.95
CA ILE A 144 2.14 0.38 12.16
C ILE A 144 3.58 -0.09 11.97
N GLU A 145 4.42 0.12 12.96
CA GLU A 145 5.77 -0.42 13.03
C GLU A 145 5.76 -1.91 13.37
N LEU A 146 6.77 -2.63 12.89
CA LEU A 146 7.08 -4.02 13.28
C LEU A 146 8.28 -4.13 14.21
N LYS A 147 9.16 -3.13 14.16
CA LYS A 147 10.33 -2.98 15.03
C LYS A 147 10.40 -1.53 15.45
N PRO A 148 10.67 -1.23 16.73
CA PRO A 148 10.73 0.14 17.22
C PRO A 148 11.72 0.99 16.39
N GLY A 149 11.34 2.21 16.07
CA GLY A 149 12.17 3.18 15.35
C GLY A 149 12.45 2.89 13.88
N LYS A 150 11.95 1.77 13.33
CA LYS A 150 12.13 1.43 11.90
C LYS A 150 11.19 2.20 10.98
N GLY A 151 10.12 2.73 11.53
CA GLY A 151 9.01 3.36 10.78
C GLY A 151 7.94 2.36 10.39
N GLY A 152 6.74 2.86 10.13
CA GLY A 152 5.56 2.07 9.81
C GLY A 152 5.75 1.19 8.58
N GLN A 153 5.32 -0.06 8.67
CA GLN A 153 5.46 -1.08 7.62
C GLN A 153 4.13 -1.71 7.22
N ILE A 154 3.16 -1.73 8.13
CA ILE A 154 1.84 -2.35 7.93
C ILE A 154 0.77 -1.27 7.79
N ALA A 155 -0.31 -1.58 7.05
CA ALA A 155 -1.49 -0.74 6.86
C ALA A 155 -1.15 0.67 6.33
N ARG A 156 -0.49 0.74 5.14
CA ARG A 156 -0.08 2.00 4.50
C ARG A 156 -0.75 2.28 3.16
N SER A 157 -1.42 1.31 2.57
CA SER A 157 -2.14 1.49 1.30
C SER A 157 -3.54 2.08 1.51
N ALA A 158 -4.13 2.63 0.46
CA ALA A 158 -5.48 3.20 0.48
C ALA A 158 -6.49 2.27 1.16
N GLY A 159 -7.29 2.80 2.05
CA GLY A 159 -8.30 2.05 2.78
C GLY A 159 -7.77 0.98 3.75
N ALA A 160 -6.46 0.87 3.93
CA ALA A 160 -5.90 -0.08 4.87
C ALA A 160 -6.05 0.40 6.32
N SER A 161 -6.35 -0.54 7.20
CA SER A 161 -6.41 -0.33 8.64
C SER A 161 -6.09 -1.63 9.38
N ALA A 162 -5.83 -1.51 10.65
CA ALA A 162 -5.74 -2.62 11.59
C ALA A 162 -6.41 -2.20 12.90
N GLN A 163 -6.77 -3.16 13.74
CA GLN A 163 -7.44 -2.89 15.03
C GLN A 163 -6.61 -3.46 16.17
N VAL A 164 -6.44 -2.68 17.21
CA VAL A 164 -5.87 -3.11 18.47
C VAL A 164 -6.87 -4.01 19.18
N LEU A 165 -6.52 -5.27 19.48
CA LEU A 165 -7.40 -6.24 20.12
C LEU A 165 -7.14 -6.41 21.60
N GLY A 166 -5.90 -6.27 22.04
CA GLY A 166 -5.53 -6.49 23.43
C GLY A 166 -4.06 -6.14 23.66
N LYS A 167 -3.68 -6.09 24.94
CA LYS A 167 -2.31 -5.85 25.38
C LYS A 167 -1.90 -7.01 26.29
N GLU A 168 -0.76 -7.65 25.99
CA GLU A 168 -0.24 -8.82 26.71
C GLU A 168 1.24 -8.59 27.06
N GLY A 169 1.53 -8.16 28.26
CA GLY A 169 2.88 -7.85 28.71
C GLY A 169 3.60 -6.86 27.79
N LYS A 170 4.71 -7.29 27.18
CA LYS A 170 5.48 -6.45 26.24
C LYS A 170 4.93 -6.43 24.80
N TYR A 171 3.82 -7.10 24.54
CA TYR A 171 3.22 -7.17 23.21
C TYR A 171 1.80 -6.60 23.18
N VAL A 172 1.41 -6.12 22.02
CA VAL A 172 0.05 -5.70 21.69
C VAL A 172 -0.46 -6.59 20.55
N LEU A 173 -1.67 -7.12 20.71
CA LEU A 173 -2.35 -7.92 19.71
C LEU A 173 -3.03 -7.02 18.69
N ILE A 174 -2.70 -7.20 17.43
CA ILE A 174 -3.25 -6.40 16.32
C ILE A 174 -3.90 -7.32 15.28
N ARG A 175 -5.16 -7.03 14.95
CA ARG A 175 -5.89 -7.66 13.85
C ARG A 175 -5.70 -6.86 12.58
N LEU A 176 -5.10 -7.48 11.56
CA LEU A 176 -4.90 -6.90 10.24
C LEU A 176 -6.16 -7.04 9.38
N ARG A 177 -6.26 -6.24 8.30
CA ARG A 177 -7.35 -6.33 7.31
C ARG A 177 -7.52 -7.76 6.72
N SER A 178 -6.44 -8.52 6.64
CA SER A 178 -6.49 -9.92 6.19
C SER A 178 -7.12 -10.90 7.18
N GLY A 179 -7.47 -10.47 8.39
CA GLY A 179 -7.93 -11.30 9.49
C GLY A 179 -6.81 -11.97 10.31
N GLU A 180 -5.55 -11.80 9.90
CA GLU A 180 -4.40 -12.25 10.69
C GLU A 180 -4.30 -11.46 11.99
N VAL A 181 -4.12 -12.17 13.11
CA VAL A 181 -3.84 -11.58 14.42
C VAL A 181 -2.39 -11.86 14.76
N ARG A 182 -1.65 -10.81 15.06
CA ARG A 182 -0.24 -10.92 15.40
C ARG A 182 0.16 -10.02 16.57
N MET A 183 1.19 -10.45 17.26
CA MET A 183 1.85 -9.71 18.32
C MET A 183 2.84 -8.70 17.76
N ILE A 184 2.81 -7.48 18.26
CA ILE A 184 3.76 -6.42 17.97
C ILE A 184 4.25 -5.84 19.29
N LEU A 185 5.53 -5.47 19.38
CA LEU A 185 6.08 -4.88 20.58
C LEU A 185 5.31 -3.60 20.97
N SER A 186 5.02 -3.43 22.26
CA SER A 186 4.25 -2.32 22.80
C SER A 186 4.89 -0.95 22.58
N THR A 187 6.22 -0.91 22.43
CA THR A 187 7.01 0.29 22.09
C THR A 187 6.96 0.69 20.62
N CYS A 188 6.47 -0.19 19.73
CA CYS A 188 6.25 0.16 18.31
C CYS A 188 5.18 1.23 18.19
N ARG A 189 5.33 2.11 17.22
CA ARG A 189 4.39 3.20 16.96
C ARG A 189 3.32 2.81 15.93
N ALA A 190 2.16 3.44 16.07
CA ALA A 190 1.10 3.40 15.07
C ALA A 190 0.41 4.76 14.99
N THR A 191 -0.23 5.04 13.85
CA THR A 191 -1.02 6.26 13.66
C THR A 191 -2.50 5.94 13.79
N ILE A 192 -3.25 6.77 14.51
CA ILE A 192 -4.68 6.61 14.76
C ILE A 192 -5.48 6.84 13.48
N GLY A 193 -6.48 6.00 13.25
CA GLY A 193 -7.42 6.09 12.13
C GLY A 193 -7.12 5.10 11.00
N GLN A 194 -7.89 5.19 9.93
CA GLN A 194 -7.79 4.40 8.69
C GLN A 194 -7.16 5.24 7.60
N VAL A 195 -6.37 4.63 6.72
CA VAL A 195 -5.83 5.33 5.52
C VAL A 195 -6.96 5.79 4.61
N GLY A 196 -6.88 7.02 4.12
CA GLY A 196 -7.84 7.62 3.19
C GLY A 196 -7.89 6.94 1.81
N ASN A 197 -8.59 7.59 0.86
CA ASN A 197 -8.76 7.12 -0.52
C ASN A 197 -9.41 5.73 -0.64
N LEU A 198 -10.47 5.47 0.13
CA LEU A 198 -11.14 4.17 0.24
C LEU A 198 -11.58 3.57 -1.10
N GLN A 199 -11.98 4.43 -2.03
CA GLN A 199 -12.54 4.01 -3.32
C GLN A 199 -11.47 3.68 -4.38
N HIS A 200 -10.19 3.76 -4.04
CA HIS A 200 -9.11 3.46 -4.98
C HIS A 200 -9.22 2.06 -5.61
N GLU A 201 -9.67 1.07 -4.85
CA GLU A 201 -9.82 -0.31 -5.34
C GLU A 201 -10.97 -0.49 -6.36
N LEU A 202 -11.95 0.42 -6.37
CA LEU A 202 -13.09 0.39 -7.26
C LEU A 202 -12.81 1.04 -8.63
N VAL A 203 -11.64 1.64 -8.81
CA VAL A 203 -11.26 2.31 -10.06
C VAL A 203 -10.96 1.29 -11.14
N ASN A 204 -11.73 1.33 -12.23
CA ASN A 204 -11.49 0.53 -13.42
C ASN A 204 -10.58 1.27 -14.41
N VAL A 205 -9.48 0.64 -14.77
CA VAL A 205 -8.48 1.20 -15.70
C VAL A 205 -9.07 1.41 -17.09
N GLY A 206 -9.92 0.51 -17.57
CA GLY A 206 -10.71 0.60 -18.79
C GLY A 206 -9.95 0.35 -20.10
N LYS A 207 -8.65 0.65 -20.20
CA LYS A 207 -7.84 0.43 -21.40
C LYS A 207 -6.40 0.03 -21.12
N ALA A 208 -5.79 -0.73 -22.00
CA ALA A 208 -4.41 -1.20 -21.91
C ALA A 208 -3.39 -0.03 -21.80
N GLY A 209 -3.63 1.07 -22.52
CA GLY A 209 -2.76 2.25 -22.48
C GLY A 209 -2.63 2.85 -21.07
N ARG A 210 -3.70 2.88 -20.26
CA ARG A 210 -3.61 3.33 -18.86
C ARG A 210 -2.75 2.40 -18.01
N SER A 211 -2.79 1.08 -18.24
CA SER A 211 -1.88 0.13 -17.60
C SER A 211 -0.43 0.39 -17.99
N ARG A 212 -0.19 0.71 -19.29
CA ARG A 212 1.14 1.11 -19.77
C ARG A 212 1.66 2.36 -19.07
N TRP A 213 0.81 3.38 -18.86
CA TRP A 213 1.19 4.59 -18.11
C TRP A 213 1.58 4.31 -16.66
N LYS A 214 0.99 3.28 -16.05
CA LYS A 214 1.34 2.82 -14.69
C LYS A 214 2.65 2.02 -14.64
N GLY A 215 3.26 1.71 -15.79
CA GLY A 215 4.48 0.92 -15.88
C GLY A 215 4.24 -0.60 -15.94
N ILE A 216 3.02 -1.02 -16.20
CA ILE A 216 2.66 -2.44 -16.38
C ILE A 216 2.83 -2.77 -17.86
N ARG A 217 3.67 -3.75 -18.20
CA ARG A 217 3.86 -4.26 -19.56
C ARG A 217 2.82 -5.34 -19.87
N PRO A 218 2.53 -5.60 -21.15
CA PRO A 218 1.65 -6.68 -21.57
C PRO A 218 2.13 -8.05 -21.05
N THR A 219 1.17 -8.91 -20.72
CA THR A 219 1.42 -10.30 -20.32
C THR A 219 0.83 -11.24 -21.36
N VAL A 220 1.65 -12.11 -21.91
CA VAL A 220 1.24 -13.18 -22.84
C VAL A 220 0.82 -14.40 -22.02
N ARG A 221 -0.30 -15.02 -22.36
CA ARG A 221 -0.78 -16.26 -21.73
C ARG A 221 0.12 -17.45 -22.12
N GLY A 222 0.38 -18.36 -21.21
CA GLY A 222 1.17 -19.57 -21.52
C GLY A 222 0.54 -20.46 -22.59
N SER A 223 -0.80 -20.49 -22.68
CA SER A 223 -1.55 -21.29 -23.68
C SER A 223 -1.40 -20.82 -25.13
N VAL A 224 -0.82 -19.66 -25.39
CA VAL A 224 -0.54 -19.15 -26.75
C VAL A 224 0.97 -19.18 -27.08
N MET A 225 1.74 -19.84 -26.24
CA MET A 225 3.17 -20.05 -26.45
C MET A 225 3.42 -21.46 -27.02
N ASN A 226 4.65 -21.71 -27.45
CA ASN A 226 5.09 -23.03 -27.85
C ASN A 226 5.29 -23.97 -26.65
N PRO A 227 5.27 -25.30 -26.85
CA PRO A 227 5.47 -26.26 -25.73
C PRO A 227 6.80 -26.12 -24.99
N ASN A 228 7.86 -25.68 -25.68
CA ASN A 228 9.16 -25.40 -25.09
C ASN A 228 9.20 -24.13 -24.21
N ASP A 229 8.30 -23.16 -24.45
CA ASP A 229 8.29 -21.87 -23.75
C ASP A 229 7.45 -21.89 -22.48
N HIS A 230 6.40 -22.72 -22.45
CA HIS A 230 5.50 -22.79 -21.31
C HIS A 230 4.84 -24.18 -21.19
N PRO A 231 4.65 -24.70 -19.95
CA PRO A 231 3.93 -25.97 -19.72
C PRO A 231 2.50 -26.03 -20.24
N HIS A 232 1.88 -24.90 -20.58
CA HIS A 232 0.55 -24.81 -21.21
C HIS A 232 0.61 -24.57 -22.71
N GLY A 233 1.81 -24.57 -23.29
CA GLY A 233 2.02 -24.29 -24.72
C GLY A 233 1.64 -25.46 -25.61
N GLY A 234 1.40 -25.15 -26.87
CA GLY A 234 1.01 -26.12 -27.93
C GLY A 234 -0.48 -26.30 -28.08
N GLY A 235 -0.87 -27.14 -29.05
CA GLY A 235 -2.25 -27.44 -29.42
C GLY A 235 -2.80 -26.53 -30.53
N GLU A 236 -3.95 -26.93 -31.09
CA GLU A 236 -4.67 -26.20 -32.14
C GLU A 236 -5.65 -25.21 -31.54
N GLY A 237 -5.74 -24.04 -32.13
CA GLY A 237 -6.70 -22.98 -31.76
C GLY A 237 -6.60 -22.57 -30.31
N ARG A 238 -7.75 -22.55 -29.61
CA ARG A 238 -7.83 -22.25 -28.18
C ARG A 238 -7.67 -23.49 -27.32
N ALA A 239 -6.44 -23.98 -27.18
CA ALA A 239 -6.13 -25.16 -26.38
C ALA A 239 -6.39 -24.94 -24.88
N PRO A 240 -6.87 -25.96 -24.15
CA PRO A 240 -7.01 -25.95 -22.68
C PRO A 240 -5.62 -26.01 -22.00
N ILE A 241 -5.62 -25.85 -20.69
CA ILE A 241 -4.38 -25.92 -19.88
C ILE A 241 -3.79 -27.34 -19.90
N GLY A 242 -4.63 -28.40 -20.04
CA GLY A 242 -4.21 -29.80 -20.16
C GLY A 242 -3.52 -30.37 -18.90
N ARG A 243 -3.73 -29.74 -17.72
CA ARG A 243 -3.12 -30.15 -16.45
C ARG A 243 -4.10 -29.99 -15.29
N PRO A 244 -3.97 -30.77 -14.20
CA PRO A 244 -4.86 -30.67 -13.03
C PRO A 244 -4.86 -29.29 -12.37
N SER A 245 -3.79 -28.51 -12.52
CA SER A 245 -3.65 -27.15 -11.99
C SER A 245 -2.87 -26.26 -12.93
N PRO A 246 -3.21 -24.99 -13.08
CA PRO A 246 -2.40 -24.03 -13.82
C PRO A 246 -0.97 -23.96 -13.27
N MET A 247 -0.01 -23.85 -14.18
CA MET A 247 1.40 -23.80 -13.85
C MET A 247 2.07 -22.49 -14.24
N SER A 248 3.14 -22.16 -13.56
CA SER A 248 4.05 -21.09 -13.95
C SER A 248 4.94 -21.56 -15.12
N PRO A 249 5.67 -20.64 -15.81
CA PRO A 249 6.64 -21.02 -16.84
C PRO A 249 7.70 -22.01 -16.37
N TRP A 250 7.95 -22.11 -15.07
CA TRP A 250 8.89 -23.04 -14.46
C TRP A 250 8.23 -24.31 -13.89
N GLY A 251 7.01 -24.64 -14.34
CA GLY A 251 6.32 -25.87 -13.94
C GLY A 251 5.78 -25.90 -12.50
N LYS A 252 5.75 -24.78 -11.79
CA LYS A 252 5.23 -24.74 -10.42
C LYS A 252 3.72 -24.47 -10.43
N PRO A 253 2.89 -25.24 -9.68
CA PRO A 253 1.47 -24.96 -9.53
C PRO A 253 1.23 -23.51 -9.04
N THR A 254 0.28 -22.82 -9.65
CA THR A 254 -0.04 -21.40 -9.32
C THR A 254 -1.24 -21.25 -8.42
N LEU A 255 -2.12 -22.25 -8.36
CA LEU A 255 -3.28 -22.29 -7.47
C LEU A 255 -3.06 -23.27 -6.31
N GLY A 256 -3.52 -22.91 -5.12
CA GLY A 256 -3.53 -23.74 -3.93
C GLY A 256 -2.18 -24.00 -3.27
N LYS A 257 -1.06 -23.75 -3.93
CA LYS A 257 0.26 -23.98 -3.37
C LYS A 257 0.60 -22.97 -2.27
N LYS A 258 0.93 -23.49 -1.07
CA LYS A 258 1.47 -22.68 0.02
C LYS A 258 2.88 -22.22 -0.33
N THR A 259 3.08 -20.91 -0.50
CA THR A 259 4.38 -20.32 -0.86
C THR A 259 5.16 -19.80 0.35
N ARG A 260 4.49 -19.56 1.48
CA ARG A 260 5.17 -19.20 2.73
C ARG A 260 5.98 -20.39 3.23
N ARG A 261 7.29 -20.26 3.37
CA ARG A 261 8.13 -21.25 4.01
C ARG A 261 7.79 -21.34 5.49
N GLY A 262 7.67 -22.55 6.02
CA GLY A 262 7.53 -22.80 7.46
C GLY A 262 8.78 -22.37 8.26
N LYS A 263 8.66 -22.32 9.56
CA LYS A 263 9.75 -22.02 10.53
C LYS A 263 10.42 -20.64 10.31
N LYS A 264 9.66 -19.62 9.92
CA LYS A 264 10.16 -18.23 9.94
C LYS A 264 10.16 -17.71 11.37
N SER A 265 11.17 -16.91 11.74
CA SER A 265 11.23 -16.26 13.06
C SER A 265 9.96 -15.46 13.39
N SER A 266 9.31 -14.88 12.37
CA SER A 266 8.05 -14.15 12.52
C SER A 266 6.83 -15.04 12.81
N ASP A 267 6.93 -16.38 12.71
CA ASP A 267 5.78 -17.28 12.96
C ASP A 267 5.42 -17.29 14.46
N LYS A 268 6.40 -17.10 15.33
CA LYS A 268 6.20 -16.96 16.78
C LYS A 268 5.31 -15.76 17.16
N LEU A 269 5.24 -14.75 16.29
CA LEU A 269 4.46 -13.53 16.51
C LEU A 269 3.05 -13.59 15.87
N ILE A 270 2.68 -14.70 15.22
CA ILE A 270 1.36 -14.86 14.60
C ILE A 270 0.52 -15.74 15.53
N VAL A 271 -0.46 -15.12 16.20
CA VAL A 271 -1.41 -15.81 17.08
C VAL A 271 -2.46 -16.56 16.25
N ARG A 272 -3.01 -15.90 15.24
CA ARG A 272 -3.98 -16.49 14.32
C ARG A 272 -3.66 -16.11 12.87
N GLY A 273 -3.45 -17.11 12.02
CA GLY A 273 -3.23 -16.90 10.60
C GLY A 273 -4.48 -16.41 9.87
N ARG A 274 -4.31 -16.02 8.59
CA ARG A 274 -5.44 -15.65 7.72
C ARG A 274 -6.42 -16.83 7.63
N LYS A 275 -7.74 -16.53 7.66
CA LYS A 275 -8.74 -17.54 7.35
C LYS A 275 -8.49 -18.06 5.92
N LYS A 276 -8.46 -19.37 5.74
CA LYS A 276 -8.58 -19.97 4.41
C LYS A 276 -10.01 -19.66 3.93
N LYS A 277 -10.13 -19.17 2.69
CA LYS A 277 -11.41 -19.22 1.99
C LYS A 277 -11.77 -20.66 1.67
#